data_152b33d38e1f843aa4808d97ad72660e
#
_entry.id   152b33d38e1f843aa4808d97ad72660e
#
_cell.length_a   1.000
_cell.length_b   1.000
_cell.length_c   1.000
_cell.angle_alpha   90.00
_cell.angle_beta   90.00
_cell.angle_gamma   90.00
#
_symmetry.space_group_name_H-M   'P 1'
#
loop_
_entity.id
_entity.type
_entity.pdbx_description
1 polymer ?
#
loop_
_entity_poly.entity_id
_entity_poly.type
_entity_poly.pdbx_seq_one_letter_code
_entity_poly.pdbx_strand_id
1 'polypeptide(L)'
;VVIGDRVQIGTGVSLLTAGHDTSILSRQKFVEFGHPIFVEDDCWIGANVVILPGNRIGKGSKIGAGSIVTKDIPPFSVAVGTPCRVKKTIQSAEEEVQDRENPYRHLSREH
;
A
#
# COMPACT_ATOMS: atom_id res chain seq x y z
N VAL A 1 7.63 -9.90 -5.17
CA VAL A 1 6.69 -9.46 -4.13
C VAL A 1 6.86 -10.35 -2.92
N VAL A 2 7.00 -9.75 -1.77
CA VAL A 2 7.06 -10.46 -0.49
C VAL A 2 5.88 -10.00 0.36
N ILE A 3 5.01 -10.93 0.74
CA ILE A 3 3.85 -10.65 1.55
C ILE A 3 3.99 -11.42 2.87
N GLY A 4 3.89 -10.70 3.97
CA GLY A 4 4.01 -11.27 5.30
C GLY A 4 2.80 -12.08 5.74
N ASP A 5 2.73 -12.35 7.03
CA ASP A 5 1.66 -13.15 7.63
C ASP A 5 0.43 -12.30 7.95
N ARG A 6 -0.74 -12.92 7.89
CA ARG A 6 -2.02 -12.28 8.27
C ARG A 6 -2.30 -11.00 7.49
N VAL A 7 -1.91 -10.95 6.22
CA VAL A 7 -2.20 -9.84 5.31
C VAL A 7 -3.52 -10.11 4.62
N GLN A 8 -4.39 -9.12 4.59
CA GLN A 8 -5.65 -9.18 3.86
C GLN A 8 -5.59 -8.25 2.66
N ILE A 9 -5.85 -8.80 1.50
CA ILE A 9 -5.78 -8.07 0.23
C ILE A 9 -7.14 -8.13 -0.45
N GLY A 10 -7.69 -6.95 -0.72
CA GLY A 10 -8.98 -6.83 -1.37
C GLY A 10 -8.94 -7.16 -2.87
N THR A 11 -10.12 -7.18 -3.47
CA THR A 11 -10.28 -7.49 -4.89
C THR A 11 -9.65 -6.40 -5.77
N GLY A 12 -9.01 -6.82 -6.85
CA GLY A 12 -8.50 -5.88 -7.85
C GLY A 12 -7.23 -5.14 -7.47
N VAL A 13 -6.53 -5.59 -6.42
CA VAL A 13 -5.24 -4.99 -6.02
C VAL A 13 -4.18 -5.34 -7.05
N SER A 14 -3.39 -4.33 -7.42
CA SER A 14 -2.28 -4.50 -8.37
C SER A 14 -0.96 -4.19 -7.68
N LEU A 15 -0.04 -5.13 -7.73
CA LEU A 15 1.31 -5.01 -7.17
C LEU A 15 2.29 -4.94 -8.35
N LEU A 16 2.70 -3.74 -8.68
CA LEU A 16 3.50 -3.48 -9.88
C LEU A 16 4.97 -3.47 -9.51
N THR A 17 5.70 -4.48 -9.96
CA THR A 17 7.13 -4.63 -9.63
C THR A 17 8.06 -4.23 -10.77
N ALA A 18 7.56 -4.14 -12.00
CA ALA A 18 8.39 -3.78 -13.15
C ALA A 18 8.42 -2.27 -13.34
N GLY A 19 9.60 -1.75 -13.55
CA GLY A 19 9.82 -0.35 -13.91
C GLY A 19 10.68 -0.27 -15.16
N HIS A 20 10.55 0.82 -15.88
CA HIS A 20 11.35 1.07 -17.06
C HIS A 20 12.19 2.33 -16.87
N ASP A 21 13.44 2.26 -17.26
CA ASP A 21 14.28 3.44 -17.37
C ASP A 21 13.75 4.30 -18.52
N THR A 22 13.50 5.56 -18.26
CA THR A 22 12.98 6.50 -19.25
C THR A 22 14.05 7.16 -20.09
N SER A 23 15.33 6.87 -19.85
CA SER A 23 16.41 7.41 -20.67
C SER A 23 16.33 6.86 -22.10
N ILE A 24 16.78 7.66 -23.06
CA ILE A 24 16.78 7.26 -24.47
C ILE A 24 17.61 5.99 -24.67
N LEU A 25 18.75 5.93 -24.01
CA LEU A 25 19.66 4.78 -24.14
C LEU A 25 19.02 3.49 -23.64
N SER A 26 18.38 3.54 -22.46
CA SER A 26 17.71 2.36 -21.90
C SER A 26 16.53 1.94 -22.75
N ARG A 27 15.76 2.87 -23.28
CA ARG A 27 14.64 2.54 -24.16
C ARG A 27 15.12 1.84 -25.43
N GLN A 28 16.24 2.24 -25.97
CA GLN A 28 16.82 1.59 -27.14
C GLN A 28 17.27 0.16 -26.83
N LYS A 29 17.66 -0.11 -25.58
CA LYS A 29 18.10 -1.42 -25.13
C LYS A 29 16.99 -2.25 -24.51
N PHE A 30 15.79 -1.73 -24.38
CA PHE A 30 14.64 -2.38 -23.73
C PHE A 30 14.96 -2.85 -22.31
N VAL A 31 15.65 -2.02 -21.53
CA VAL A 31 16.03 -2.36 -20.16
C VAL A 31 14.82 -2.22 -19.23
N GLU A 32 14.53 -3.29 -18.50
CA GLU A 32 13.53 -3.31 -17.43
C GLU A 32 14.23 -3.55 -16.11
N PHE A 33 13.69 -2.90 -15.05
CA PHE A 33 14.16 -3.09 -13.68
C PHE A 33 13.07 -3.69 -12.84
N GLY A 34 13.40 -4.75 -12.09
CA GLY A 34 12.51 -5.29 -11.08
C GLY A 34 12.72 -4.54 -9.76
N HIS A 35 11.64 -4.00 -9.22
CA HIS A 35 11.66 -3.31 -7.93
C HIS A 35 10.70 -4.05 -6.99
N PRO A 36 11.24 -4.78 -6.01
CA PRO A 36 10.40 -5.61 -5.14
C PRO A 36 9.45 -4.75 -4.30
N ILE A 37 8.28 -5.31 -4.06
CA ILE A 37 7.29 -4.76 -3.14
C ILE A 37 7.28 -5.64 -1.91
N PHE A 38 7.28 -5.03 -0.73
CA PHE A 38 7.18 -5.72 0.54
C PHE A 38 5.91 -5.26 1.26
N VAL A 39 5.04 -6.21 1.57
CA VAL A 39 3.88 -5.98 2.43
C VAL A 39 4.15 -6.75 3.72
N GLU A 40 4.37 -6.02 4.81
CA GLU A 40 4.72 -6.64 6.08
C GLU A 40 3.50 -7.25 6.77
N ASP A 41 3.73 -7.89 7.92
CA ASP A 41 2.69 -8.64 8.62
C ASP A 41 1.50 -7.76 9.02
N ASP A 42 0.34 -8.37 9.11
CA ASP A 42 -0.87 -7.77 9.67
C ASP A 42 -1.37 -6.54 8.91
N CYS A 43 -1.02 -6.41 7.64
CA CYS A 43 -1.52 -5.32 6.80
C CYS A 43 -2.91 -5.62 6.24
N TRP A 44 -3.66 -4.55 5.98
CA TRP A 44 -4.94 -4.62 5.30
C TRP A 44 -4.89 -3.73 4.06
N ILE A 45 -5.06 -4.31 2.90
CA ILE A 45 -5.02 -3.60 1.61
C ILE A 45 -6.41 -3.61 1.02
N GLY A 46 -7.01 -2.44 0.90
CA GLY A 46 -8.36 -2.30 0.36
C GLY A 46 -8.48 -2.66 -1.11
N ALA A 47 -9.71 -2.74 -1.59
CA ALA A 47 -9.97 -3.09 -2.98
C ALA A 47 -9.41 -2.05 -3.96
N ASN A 48 -8.94 -2.53 -5.11
CA ASN A 48 -8.46 -1.68 -6.21
C ASN A 48 -7.28 -0.78 -5.85
N VAL A 49 -6.53 -1.12 -4.81
CA VAL A 49 -5.29 -0.42 -4.48
C VAL A 49 -4.22 -0.79 -5.51
N VAL A 50 -3.43 0.20 -5.90
CA VAL A 50 -2.26 0.00 -6.75
C VAL A 50 -1.02 0.35 -5.93
N ILE A 51 -0.06 -0.57 -5.87
CA ILE A 51 1.22 -0.33 -5.21
C ILE A 51 2.30 -0.27 -6.28
N LEU A 52 2.98 0.86 -6.37
CA LEU A 52 4.02 1.08 -7.37
C LEU A 52 5.32 0.40 -6.98
N PRO A 53 6.21 0.15 -7.95
CA PRO A 53 7.44 -0.60 -7.71
C PRO A 53 8.29 -0.06 -6.57
N GLY A 54 8.92 -0.95 -5.82
CA GLY A 54 9.91 -0.61 -4.81
C GLY A 54 9.35 -0.15 -3.47
N ASN A 55 8.04 -0.16 -3.29
CA ASN A 55 7.45 0.34 -2.05
C ASN A 55 7.29 -0.74 -0.99
N ARG A 56 7.35 -0.33 0.26
CA ARG A 56 7.14 -1.16 1.43
C ARG A 56 5.94 -0.66 2.20
N ILE A 57 5.04 -1.57 2.53
CA ILE A 57 3.90 -1.28 3.41
C ILE A 57 4.28 -1.82 4.79
N GLY A 58 4.45 -0.92 5.75
CA GLY A 58 4.90 -1.28 7.09
C GLY A 58 3.86 -2.08 7.86
N LYS A 59 4.36 -2.91 8.78
CA LYS A 59 3.56 -3.82 9.59
C LYS A 59 2.32 -3.14 10.18
N GLY A 60 1.19 -3.82 10.11
CA GLY A 60 -0.05 -3.37 10.73
C GLY A 60 -0.73 -2.20 10.03
N SER A 61 -0.23 -1.76 8.88
CA SER A 61 -0.81 -0.63 8.17
C SER A 61 -2.08 -1.01 7.40
N LYS A 62 -2.92 -0.02 7.17
CA LYS A 62 -4.17 -0.17 6.45
C LYS A 62 -4.21 0.81 5.29
N ILE A 63 -4.42 0.30 4.09
CA ILE A 63 -4.49 1.11 2.88
C ILE A 63 -5.92 1.13 2.38
N GLY A 64 -6.50 2.33 2.32
CA GLY A 64 -7.88 2.50 1.88
C GLY A 64 -8.10 2.16 0.41
N ALA A 65 -9.31 1.72 0.10
CA ALA A 65 -9.68 1.30 -1.25
C ALA A 65 -9.41 2.39 -2.29
N GLY A 66 -8.97 1.98 -3.47
CA GLY A 66 -8.73 2.88 -4.59
C GLY A 66 -7.47 3.73 -4.48
N SER A 67 -6.66 3.53 -3.46
CA SER A 67 -5.43 4.31 -3.26
C SER A 67 -4.33 3.88 -4.23
N ILE A 68 -3.45 4.83 -4.54
CA ILE A 68 -2.23 4.53 -5.32
C ILE A 68 -1.02 4.84 -4.44
N VAL A 69 -0.32 3.79 -4.01
CA VAL A 69 0.84 3.90 -3.14
C VAL A 69 2.08 4.21 -3.98
N THR A 70 2.61 5.40 -3.79
CA THR A 70 3.77 5.91 -4.53
C THR A 70 5.03 6.00 -3.69
N LYS A 71 4.91 5.85 -2.37
CA LYS A 71 6.01 5.91 -1.40
C LYS A 71 5.80 4.86 -0.33
N ASP A 72 6.86 4.53 0.39
CA ASP A 72 6.77 3.64 1.54
C ASP A 72 5.76 4.13 2.56
N ILE A 73 5.03 3.19 3.15
CA ILE A 73 4.07 3.46 4.21
C ILE A 73 4.68 3.01 5.53
N PRO A 74 4.82 3.91 6.51
CA PRO A 74 5.37 3.54 7.83
C PRO A 74 4.49 2.50 8.54
N PRO A 75 5.05 1.74 9.49
CA PRO A 75 4.26 0.78 10.25
C PRO A 75 3.08 1.43 10.98
N PHE A 76 2.01 0.66 11.15
CA PHE A 76 0.82 1.04 11.92
C PHE A 76 0.17 2.34 11.44
N SER A 77 0.19 2.55 10.13
CA SER A 77 -0.40 3.74 9.51
C SER A 77 -1.72 3.40 8.84
N VAL A 78 -2.63 4.36 8.86
CA VAL A 78 -3.82 4.34 8.00
C VAL A 78 -3.56 5.35 6.89
N ALA A 79 -3.54 4.89 5.66
CA ALA A 79 -3.19 5.72 4.51
C ALA A 79 -4.22 5.56 3.40
N VAL A 80 -4.48 6.63 2.67
CA VAL A 80 -5.50 6.64 1.62
C VAL A 80 -5.22 7.73 0.61
N GLY A 81 -5.73 7.55 -0.58
CA GLY A 81 -5.76 8.56 -1.62
C GLY A 81 -4.86 8.31 -2.81
N THR A 82 -4.90 9.22 -3.74
CA THR A 82 -4.12 9.21 -4.96
C THR A 82 -3.47 10.59 -5.13
N PRO A 83 -2.19 10.73 -4.82
CA PRO A 83 -1.30 9.74 -4.22
C PRO A 83 -1.67 9.41 -2.77
N CYS A 84 -1.37 8.18 -2.35
CA CYS A 84 -1.69 7.71 -1.02
C CYS A 84 -0.90 8.48 0.04
N ARG A 85 -1.59 8.93 1.08
CA ARG A 85 -0.99 9.69 2.18
C ARG A 85 -1.42 9.11 3.51
N VAL A 86 -0.50 9.13 4.47
CA VAL A 86 -0.81 8.72 5.84
C VAL A 86 -1.76 9.74 6.45
N LYS A 87 -2.90 9.25 6.95
CA LYS A 87 -3.92 10.07 7.61
C LYS A 87 -3.84 9.97 9.12
N LYS A 88 -3.33 8.84 9.61
CA LYS A 88 -3.33 8.56 11.04
C LYS A 88 -2.35 7.42 11.33
N THR A 89 -1.82 7.39 12.53
CA THR A 89 -1.02 6.28 13.04
C THR A 89 -1.79 5.57 14.14
N ILE A 90 -1.86 4.24 14.08
CA ILE A 90 -2.52 3.42 15.09
C ILE A 90 -1.59 3.33 16.29
N GLN A 91 -2.03 3.85 17.45
CA GLN A 91 -1.17 3.96 18.62
C GLN A 91 -1.59 3.06 19.79
N SER A 92 -2.73 2.39 19.67
CA SER A 92 -3.23 1.54 20.76
C SER A 92 -3.91 0.30 20.20
N ALA A 93 -3.99 -0.74 21.04
CA ALA A 93 -4.71 -1.97 20.67
C ALA A 93 -6.19 -1.71 20.45
N GLU A 94 -6.80 -0.83 21.24
CA GLU A 94 -8.20 -0.48 21.08
C GLU A 94 -8.47 0.20 19.74
N GLU A 95 -7.61 1.10 19.36
CA GLU A 95 -7.69 1.77 18.07
C GLU A 95 -7.54 0.78 16.92
N GLU A 96 -6.63 -0.16 17.05
CA GLU A 96 -6.45 -1.21 16.05
C GLU A 96 -7.69 -2.09 15.92
N VAL A 97 -8.30 -2.47 17.02
CA VAL A 97 -9.54 -3.25 17.01
C VAL A 97 -10.66 -2.50 16.29
N GLN A 98 -10.83 -1.22 16.57
CA GLN A 98 -11.82 -0.41 15.88
C GLN A 98 -11.59 -0.35 14.38
N ASP A 99 -10.35 -0.22 13.96
CA ASP A 99 -10.01 -0.17 12.54
C ASP A 99 -10.24 -1.52 11.87
N ARG A 100 -10.03 -2.63 12.56
CA ARG A 100 -10.34 -3.96 12.03
C ARG A 100 -11.83 -4.19 11.85
N GLU A 101 -12.64 -3.68 12.77
CA GLU A 101 -14.09 -3.80 12.68
C GLU A 101 -14.66 -2.93 11.56
N ASN A 102 -14.06 -1.78 11.33
CA ASN A 102 -14.47 -0.87 10.26
C ASN A 102 -13.25 -0.21 9.62
N PRO A 103 -12.55 -0.91 8.72
CA PRO A 103 -11.34 -0.38 8.10
C PRO A 103 -11.58 0.90 7.28
N TYR A 104 -12.81 1.15 6.90
CA TYR A 104 -13.15 2.33 6.09
C TYR A 104 -13.68 3.50 6.91
N ARG A 105 -13.68 3.42 8.24
CA ARG A 105 -14.29 4.48 9.05
C ARG A 105 -13.66 5.86 8.86
N HIS A 106 -12.36 5.89 8.53
CA HIS A 106 -11.66 7.14 8.27
C HIS A 106 -11.97 7.72 6.88
N LEU A 107 -12.52 6.91 6.00
CA LEU A 107 -12.86 7.30 4.63
C LEU A 107 -14.31 7.69 4.52
N SER A 108 -15.19 7.04 5.28
CA SER A 108 -16.64 7.21 5.16
C SER A 108 -17.17 8.40 5.94
N ARG A 109 -16.34 9.10 6.70
CA ARG A 109 -16.77 10.20 7.55
C ARG A 109 -16.43 11.58 7.02
N GLU A 110 -15.93 11.63 5.84
CA GLU A 110 -15.46 12.84 5.19
C GLU A 110 -16.57 13.63 4.53
N HIS A 111 -17.79 13.39 4.92
CA HIS A 111 -18.94 14.02 4.26
C HIS A 111 -19.97 14.52 5.21
#